data_73918603f1d1be416ab379d3e404e1e4
#
_entry.id   73918603f1d1be416ab379d3e404e1e4
#
_cell.length_a   1.000
_cell.length_b   1.000
_cell.length_c   1.000
_cell.angle_alpha   90.00
_cell.angle_beta   90.00
_cell.angle_gamma   90.00
#
_symmetry.space_group_name_H-M   'P 1'
#
loop_
_entity.id
_entity.type
_entity.pdbx_description
1 polymer ?
#
loop_
_entity_poly.entity_id
_entity_poly.type
_entity_poly.pdbx_seq_one_letter_code
_entity_poly.pdbx_strand_id
1 'polypeptide(L)'
;EQQERVHGSFLPGGGSDDSGADAGNGPAEGDPPLILRGGKVNPEAIELAYRRAAEAGTDDDSLFRVTFELSRDLKCRLDKYLTSRITFMSRNQLQHLIATGGVTVNGTEAKAATKLRKDDAVEVVVPPPPSTEVLPQKIALDVLFEDEHLIVLNKQADIIVHPARAEKSGTMINALAWHFKHESGGELSPVGKDLARPGVVHRLDRHTTGCIIFAKNEEAHWK
;
A
#
# COMPACT_ATOMS: atom_id res chain seq x y z
N GLU A 1 -19.43 11.58 20.76
CA GLU A 1 -18.78 11.39 19.42
C GLU A 1 -19.42 10.18 18.76
N GLN A 2 -20.37 10.42 17.83
CA GLN A 2 -20.95 9.33 17.04
C GLN A 2 -19.90 8.98 15.96
N GLN A 3 -19.21 7.87 16.16
CA GLN A 3 -18.26 7.31 15.22
C GLN A 3 -18.98 6.79 13.97
N GLU A 4 -18.44 7.08 12.78
CA GLU A 4 -18.80 6.39 11.54
C GLU A 4 -18.70 4.88 11.76
N ARG A 5 -19.67 4.11 11.28
CA ARG A 5 -19.56 2.66 11.24
C ARG A 5 -18.81 2.28 9.97
N VAL A 6 -17.82 1.40 10.11
CA VAL A 6 -17.02 0.93 8.98
C VAL A 6 -16.89 -0.58 9.09
N HIS A 7 -17.19 -1.26 8.01
CA HIS A 7 -17.01 -2.71 7.89
C HIS A 7 -16.42 -3.07 6.53
N GLY A 8 -15.84 -4.25 6.43
CA GLY A 8 -15.24 -4.77 5.20
C GLY A 8 -15.70 -6.19 4.94
N SER A 9 -15.89 -6.54 3.67
CA SER A 9 -16.25 -7.88 3.22
C SER A 9 -15.67 -8.17 1.84
N PHE A 10 -15.45 -9.47 1.54
CA PHE A 10 -15.18 -9.92 0.18
C PHE A 10 -16.50 -10.13 -0.56
N LEU A 11 -16.55 -9.70 -1.82
CA LEU A 11 -17.62 -10.04 -2.73
C LEU A 11 -17.13 -11.12 -3.68
N PRO A 12 -17.92 -12.19 -3.93
CA PRO A 12 -17.63 -13.12 -5.00
C PRO A 12 -17.62 -12.38 -6.35
N GLY A 13 -16.66 -12.68 -7.19
CA GLY A 13 -16.58 -12.18 -8.55
C GLY A 13 -17.80 -12.60 -9.36
N GLY A 14 -18.56 -11.64 -9.89
CA GLY A 14 -19.55 -11.71 -10.94
C GLY A 14 -20.60 -12.84 -10.87
N GLY A 15 -21.76 -12.53 -10.31
CA GLY A 15 -22.96 -13.38 -10.38
C GLY A 15 -24.08 -12.74 -9.57
N SER A 16 -25.12 -12.28 -10.26
CA SER A 16 -26.35 -11.82 -9.64
C SER A 16 -27.06 -13.00 -8.99
N ASP A 17 -26.91 -13.19 -7.69
CA ASP A 17 -27.90 -13.89 -6.88
C ASP A 17 -27.81 -13.38 -5.44
N ASP A 18 -28.87 -12.66 -5.08
CA ASP A 18 -29.19 -12.17 -3.76
C ASP A 18 -29.57 -13.38 -2.88
N SER A 19 -28.60 -13.92 -2.15
CA SER A 19 -28.86 -14.78 -1.01
C SER A 19 -27.87 -14.44 0.09
N GLY A 20 -28.33 -13.61 1.02
CA GLY A 20 -27.59 -13.21 2.20
C GLY A 20 -27.00 -14.39 2.97
N ALA A 21 -25.71 -14.52 2.90
CA ALA A 21 -24.92 -15.20 3.89
C ALA A 21 -23.89 -14.19 4.41
N ASP A 22 -24.27 -13.53 5.50
CA ASP A 22 -23.35 -12.84 6.39
C ASP A 22 -22.35 -13.89 6.92
N ALA A 23 -21.33 -14.16 6.14
CA ALA A 23 -20.17 -14.91 6.61
C ALA A 23 -19.37 -13.96 7.47
N GLY A 24 -19.73 -13.90 8.76
CA GLY A 24 -19.05 -13.16 9.80
C GLY A 24 -17.57 -13.53 9.86
N ASN A 25 -16.77 -12.85 9.09
CA ASN A 25 -15.32 -12.85 9.20
C ASN A 25 -14.90 -11.53 9.86
N GLY A 26 -15.36 -11.33 11.10
CA GLY A 26 -14.81 -10.31 11.96
C GLY A 26 -13.33 -10.59 12.22
N PRO A 27 -12.51 -9.56 12.47
CA PRO A 27 -11.09 -9.74 12.75
C PRO A 27 -10.90 -10.75 13.90
N ALA A 28 -10.04 -11.75 13.69
CA ALA A 28 -9.66 -12.67 14.75
C ALA A 28 -8.89 -11.93 15.84
N GLU A 29 -8.90 -12.47 17.06
CA GLU A 29 -8.19 -11.88 18.19
C GLU A 29 -6.69 -11.80 17.86
N GLY A 30 -6.15 -10.58 17.75
CA GLY A 30 -4.76 -10.32 17.31
C GLY A 30 -4.60 -9.73 15.89
N ASP A 31 -5.68 -9.65 15.11
CA ASP A 31 -5.62 -9.04 13.79
C ASP A 31 -5.49 -7.51 13.84
N PRO A 32 -4.80 -6.91 12.87
CA PRO A 32 -4.78 -5.46 12.76
C PRO A 32 -6.19 -4.92 12.52
N PRO A 33 -6.62 -3.86 13.23
CA PRO A 33 -7.95 -3.30 13.05
C PRO A 33 -8.12 -2.75 11.63
N LEU A 34 -9.29 -2.96 11.02
CA LEU A 34 -9.59 -2.43 9.68
C LEU A 34 -9.47 -0.90 9.63
N ILE A 35 -9.80 -0.25 10.73
CA ILE A 35 -9.79 1.22 10.83
C ILE A 35 -8.84 1.66 11.93
N LEU A 36 -7.90 2.52 11.55
CA LEU A 36 -6.97 3.20 12.46
C LEU A 36 -7.63 4.40 13.15
N ARG A 37 -6.97 4.93 14.18
CA ARG A 37 -7.38 6.19 14.81
C ARG A 37 -7.53 7.30 13.76
N GLY A 38 -8.64 8.02 13.81
CA GLY A 38 -8.98 9.05 12.81
C GLY A 38 -9.76 8.53 11.59
N GLY A 39 -10.24 7.28 11.62
CA GLY A 39 -11.13 6.72 10.60
C GLY A 39 -10.45 6.38 9.28
N LYS A 40 -9.13 6.15 9.30
CA LYS A 40 -8.34 5.76 8.12
C LYS A 40 -8.35 4.25 7.97
N VAL A 41 -8.47 3.77 6.73
CA VAL A 41 -8.34 2.34 6.41
C VAL A 41 -6.91 1.89 6.66
N ASN A 42 -6.77 0.77 7.37
CA ASN A 42 -5.48 0.17 7.67
C ASN A 42 -5.00 -0.69 6.48
N PRO A 43 -3.90 -0.33 5.81
CA PRO A 43 -3.38 -1.12 4.69
C PRO A 43 -2.97 -2.54 5.11
N GLU A 44 -2.45 -2.74 6.32
CA GLU A 44 -2.06 -4.06 6.84
C GLU A 44 -3.27 -5.00 6.98
N ALA A 45 -4.41 -4.47 7.42
CA ALA A 45 -5.64 -5.25 7.52
C ALA A 45 -6.16 -5.66 6.13
N ILE A 46 -6.07 -4.77 5.14
CA ILE A 46 -6.43 -5.09 3.75
C ILE A 46 -5.49 -6.16 3.18
N GLU A 47 -4.19 -6.01 3.38
CA GLU A 47 -3.19 -6.99 2.90
C GLU A 47 -3.42 -8.37 3.53
N LEU A 48 -3.67 -8.42 4.84
CA LEU A 48 -3.98 -9.66 5.55
C LEU A 48 -5.27 -10.31 5.02
N ALA A 49 -6.30 -9.50 4.75
CA ALA A 49 -7.56 -9.98 4.19
C ALA A 49 -7.35 -10.65 2.81
N TYR A 50 -6.61 -10.01 1.90
CA TYR A 50 -6.28 -10.61 0.60
C TYR A 50 -5.41 -11.87 0.71
N ARG A 51 -4.44 -11.90 1.61
CA ARG A 51 -3.62 -13.10 1.86
C ARG A 51 -4.47 -14.29 2.31
N ARG A 52 -5.36 -14.06 3.28
CA ARG A 52 -6.27 -15.11 3.77
C ARG A 52 -7.24 -15.59 2.70
N ALA A 53 -7.75 -14.68 1.88
CA ALA A 53 -8.62 -15.04 0.76
C ALA A 53 -7.89 -15.95 -0.24
N ALA A 54 -6.64 -15.63 -0.58
CA ALA A 54 -5.80 -16.46 -1.44
C ALA A 54 -5.51 -17.83 -0.81
N GLU A 55 -5.21 -17.91 0.49
CA GLU A 55 -4.98 -19.15 1.24
C GLU A 55 -6.27 -20.02 1.32
N ALA A 56 -7.43 -19.37 1.41
CA ALA A 56 -8.73 -20.03 1.42
C ALA A 56 -9.20 -20.49 0.03
N GLY A 57 -8.43 -20.21 -1.03
CA GLY A 57 -8.80 -20.55 -2.41
C GLY A 57 -9.98 -19.73 -2.93
N THR A 58 -10.21 -18.54 -2.37
CA THR A 58 -11.20 -17.60 -2.89
C THR A 58 -10.76 -17.16 -4.30
N ASP A 59 -11.75 -17.00 -5.20
CA ASP A 59 -11.51 -16.65 -6.59
C ASP A 59 -10.62 -15.41 -6.70
N ASP A 60 -9.63 -15.45 -7.58
CA ASP A 60 -8.61 -14.39 -7.77
C ASP A 60 -9.24 -13.05 -8.17
N ASP A 61 -10.47 -13.08 -8.69
CA ASP A 61 -11.29 -11.91 -9.05
C ASP A 61 -12.09 -11.32 -7.87
N SER A 62 -12.03 -11.93 -6.68
CA SER A 62 -12.74 -11.44 -5.49
C SER A 62 -12.08 -10.17 -4.96
N LEU A 63 -12.84 -9.09 -4.89
CA LEU A 63 -12.35 -7.79 -4.45
C LEU A 63 -12.84 -7.45 -3.04
N PHE A 64 -11.92 -6.95 -2.20
CA PHE A 64 -12.28 -6.51 -0.86
C PHE A 64 -13.01 -5.16 -0.91
N ARG A 65 -14.18 -5.10 -0.28
CA ARG A 65 -15.01 -3.90 -0.21
C ARG A 65 -15.02 -3.36 1.22
N VAL A 66 -14.81 -2.06 1.35
CA VAL A 66 -14.95 -1.31 2.60
C VAL A 66 -16.16 -0.42 2.50
N THR A 67 -17.06 -0.50 3.47
CA THR A 67 -18.27 0.31 3.56
C THR A 67 -18.15 1.29 4.72
N PHE A 68 -18.42 2.57 4.44
CA PHE A 68 -18.47 3.66 5.41
C PHE A 68 -19.91 4.15 5.55
N GLU A 69 -20.51 3.98 6.72
CA GLU A 69 -21.83 4.53 7.07
C GLU A 69 -21.65 5.90 7.73
N LEU A 70 -22.13 6.94 7.09
CA LEU A 70 -21.93 8.31 7.54
C LEU A 70 -22.95 8.70 8.62
N SER A 71 -22.49 9.03 9.81
CA SER A 71 -23.33 9.44 10.94
C SER A 71 -23.71 10.93 10.92
N ARG A 72 -23.13 11.73 9.99
CA ARG A 72 -23.34 13.19 9.90
C ARG A 72 -23.14 13.73 8.50
N ASP A 73 -23.69 14.91 8.23
CA ASP A 73 -23.44 15.65 7.00
C ASP A 73 -21.99 16.11 6.93
N LEU A 74 -21.22 15.56 6.00
CA LEU A 74 -19.82 15.95 5.80
C LEU A 74 -19.67 17.19 4.90
N LYS A 75 -20.67 17.49 4.05
CA LYS A 75 -20.67 18.59 3.08
C LYS A 75 -19.42 18.65 2.21
N CYS A 76 -18.68 17.55 2.13
CA CYS A 76 -17.47 17.43 1.33
C CYS A 76 -17.71 16.55 0.10
N ARG A 77 -16.81 16.66 -0.88
CA ARG A 77 -16.83 15.83 -2.08
C ARG A 77 -16.36 14.42 -1.76
N LEU A 78 -16.90 13.43 -2.47
CA LEU A 78 -16.55 12.03 -2.35
C LEU A 78 -15.03 11.81 -2.53
N ASP A 79 -14.40 12.39 -3.58
CA ASP A 79 -12.96 12.25 -3.82
C ASP A 79 -12.11 12.77 -2.66
N LYS A 80 -12.50 13.88 -2.04
CA LYS A 80 -11.80 14.46 -0.89
C LYS A 80 -11.98 13.59 0.37
N TYR A 81 -13.19 13.08 0.57
CA TYR A 81 -13.49 12.17 1.68
C TYR A 81 -12.63 10.92 1.59
N LEU A 82 -12.65 10.21 0.44
CA LEU A 82 -11.87 8.99 0.25
C LEU A 82 -10.37 9.20 0.39
N THR A 83 -9.83 10.32 -0.11
CA THR A 83 -8.41 10.67 0.08
C THR A 83 -8.03 10.79 1.56
N SER A 84 -8.96 11.21 2.42
CA SER A 84 -8.72 11.29 3.86
C SER A 84 -8.84 9.94 4.58
N ARG A 85 -9.57 8.97 3.99
CA ARG A 85 -9.84 7.64 4.57
C ARG A 85 -8.88 6.57 4.06
N ILE A 86 -8.54 6.58 2.78
CA ILE A 86 -7.68 5.59 2.10
C ILE A 86 -6.36 6.26 1.74
N THR A 87 -5.46 6.38 2.71
CA THR A 87 -4.24 7.20 2.58
C THR A 87 -3.12 6.55 1.76
N PHE A 88 -3.19 5.23 1.54
CA PHE A 88 -2.25 4.50 0.69
C PHE A 88 -2.57 4.59 -0.81
N MET A 89 -3.71 5.20 -1.19
CA MET A 89 -4.07 5.50 -2.57
C MET A 89 -3.93 7.00 -2.86
N SER A 90 -3.36 7.35 -3.99
CA SER A 90 -3.31 8.74 -4.45
C SER A 90 -4.70 9.22 -4.88
N ARG A 91 -4.92 10.54 -4.85
CA ARG A 91 -6.19 11.13 -5.30
C ARG A 91 -6.57 10.73 -6.73
N ASN A 92 -5.58 10.64 -7.64
CA ASN A 92 -5.83 10.24 -9.03
C ASN A 92 -6.27 8.77 -9.12
N GLN A 93 -5.70 7.87 -8.31
CA GLN A 93 -6.13 6.48 -8.23
C GLN A 93 -7.58 6.37 -7.72
N LEU A 94 -7.92 7.12 -6.67
CA LEU A 94 -9.28 7.16 -6.13
C LEU A 94 -10.28 7.74 -7.14
N GLN A 95 -9.93 8.79 -7.88
CA GLN A 95 -10.77 9.34 -8.94
C GLN A 95 -10.96 8.35 -10.10
N HIS A 96 -9.92 7.61 -10.47
CA HIS A 96 -10.04 6.55 -11.46
C HIS A 96 -10.95 5.42 -10.96
N LEU A 97 -10.79 4.99 -9.71
CA LEU A 97 -11.64 3.97 -9.09
C LEU A 97 -13.12 4.39 -9.07
N ILE A 98 -13.40 5.65 -8.74
CA ILE A 98 -14.77 6.21 -8.83
C ILE A 98 -15.29 6.17 -10.26
N ALA A 99 -14.47 6.56 -11.24
CA ALA A 99 -14.87 6.63 -12.65
C ALA A 99 -15.13 5.25 -13.30
N THR A 100 -14.49 4.20 -12.76
CA THR A 100 -14.62 2.80 -13.21
C THR A 100 -15.66 1.99 -12.44
N GLY A 101 -16.48 2.64 -11.60
CA GLY A 101 -17.55 1.97 -10.85
C GLY A 101 -17.11 1.26 -9.57
N GLY A 102 -15.81 1.34 -9.20
CA GLY A 102 -15.29 0.76 -7.96
C GLY A 102 -15.72 1.48 -6.67
N VAL A 103 -16.55 2.53 -6.78
CA VAL A 103 -17.13 3.26 -5.65
C VAL A 103 -18.60 3.51 -5.89
N THR A 104 -19.44 3.15 -4.91
CA THR A 104 -20.86 3.45 -4.91
C THR A 104 -21.24 4.28 -3.70
N VAL A 105 -22.33 5.03 -3.84
CA VAL A 105 -23.00 5.73 -2.74
C VAL A 105 -24.45 5.27 -2.71
N ASN A 106 -24.88 4.66 -1.65
CA ASN A 106 -26.21 4.05 -1.50
C ASN A 106 -26.49 3.03 -2.63
N GLY A 107 -25.50 2.21 -2.99
CA GLY A 107 -25.59 1.20 -4.04
C GLY A 107 -25.60 1.75 -5.48
N THR A 108 -25.44 3.06 -5.69
CA THR A 108 -25.44 3.69 -7.00
C THR A 108 -24.06 4.26 -7.35
N GLU A 109 -23.65 4.10 -8.61
CA GLU A 109 -22.40 4.72 -9.10
C GLU A 109 -22.38 6.22 -8.82
N ALA A 110 -21.26 6.68 -8.28
CA ALA A 110 -21.10 8.06 -7.84
C ALA A 110 -20.04 8.80 -8.67
N LYS A 111 -20.13 10.12 -8.71
CA LYS A 111 -19.12 10.98 -9.32
C LYS A 111 -18.15 11.49 -8.24
N ALA A 112 -16.90 11.77 -8.60
CA ALA A 112 -15.90 12.33 -7.70
C ALA A 112 -16.37 13.61 -6.97
N ALA A 113 -17.25 14.39 -7.61
CA ALA A 113 -17.83 15.60 -7.07
C ALA A 113 -19.09 15.39 -6.19
N THR A 114 -19.59 14.15 -6.08
CA THR A 114 -20.77 13.83 -5.26
C THR A 114 -20.57 14.35 -3.85
N LYS A 115 -21.55 15.08 -3.33
CA LYS A 115 -21.54 15.61 -1.95
C LYS A 115 -22.16 14.58 -1.03
N LEU A 116 -21.42 14.22 -0.01
CA LEU A 116 -21.81 13.23 0.99
C LEU A 116 -22.71 13.85 2.07
N ARG A 117 -23.76 13.13 2.45
CA ARG A 117 -24.77 13.51 3.43
C ARG A 117 -24.76 12.52 4.59
N LYS A 118 -25.48 12.88 5.64
CA LYS A 118 -25.80 11.97 6.72
C LYS A 118 -26.58 10.76 6.20
N ASP A 119 -26.32 9.59 6.75
CA ASP A 119 -26.92 8.30 6.43
C ASP A 119 -26.56 7.76 5.01
N ASP A 120 -25.61 8.41 4.29
CA ASP A 120 -25.04 7.82 3.10
C ASP A 120 -24.16 6.63 3.46
N ALA A 121 -24.31 5.53 2.69
CA ALA A 121 -23.42 4.39 2.69
C ALA A 121 -22.45 4.49 1.51
N VAL A 122 -21.18 4.72 1.79
CA VAL A 122 -20.13 4.79 0.78
C VAL A 122 -19.39 3.46 0.74
N GLU A 123 -19.54 2.74 -0.36
CA GLU A 123 -18.84 1.47 -0.58
C GLU A 123 -17.68 1.67 -1.54
N VAL A 124 -16.53 1.13 -1.20
CA VAL A 124 -15.30 1.26 -1.97
C VAL A 124 -14.66 -0.09 -2.15
N VAL A 125 -14.42 -0.48 -3.38
CA VAL A 125 -13.56 -1.61 -3.71
C VAL A 125 -12.13 -1.17 -3.45
N VAL A 126 -11.48 -1.78 -2.48
CA VAL A 126 -10.10 -1.45 -2.11
C VAL A 126 -9.17 -2.52 -2.67
N PRO A 127 -8.39 -2.22 -3.72
CA PRO A 127 -7.39 -3.16 -4.22
C PRO A 127 -6.35 -3.45 -3.15
N PRO A 128 -5.63 -4.58 -3.23
CA PRO A 128 -4.54 -4.85 -2.32
C PRO A 128 -3.56 -3.67 -2.35
N PRO A 129 -3.13 -3.18 -1.18
CA PRO A 129 -2.12 -2.12 -1.14
C PRO A 129 -0.88 -2.57 -1.90
N PRO A 130 -0.17 -1.65 -2.58
CA PRO A 130 1.05 -2.02 -3.26
C PRO A 130 2.03 -2.58 -2.23
N SER A 131 2.52 -3.79 -2.48
CA SER A 131 3.54 -4.40 -1.62
C SER A 131 4.72 -3.44 -1.51
N THR A 132 5.09 -3.12 -0.28
CA THR A 132 6.33 -2.40 0.07
C THR A 132 7.48 -3.37 0.30
N GLU A 133 7.22 -4.67 0.16
CA GLU A 133 8.24 -5.70 0.32
C GLU A 133 9.30 -5.59 -0.76
N VAL A 134 10.53 -5.48 -0.32
CA VAL A 134 11.69 -5.46 -1.20
C VAL A 134 12.16 -6.89 -1.42
N LEU A 135 11.80 -7.48 -2.56
CA LEU A 135 12.24 -8.82 -2.91
C LEU A 135 13.72 -8.83 -3.28
N PRO A 136 14.56 -9.66 -2.63
CA PRO A 136 15.97 -9.79 -2.97
C PRO A 136 16.17 -10.26 -4.41
N GLN A 137 17.04 -9.58 -5.17
CA GLN A 137 17.37 -9.97 -6.54
C GLN A 137 18.90 -9.93 -6.74
N LYS A 138 19.44 -11.00 -7.35
CA LYS A 138 20.87 -11.08 -7.66
C LYS A 138 21.21 -10.16 -8.82
N ILE A 139 21.60 -8.93 -8.48
CA ILE A 139 22.08 -7.91 -9.42
C ILE A 139 23.47 -7.52 -8.94
N ALA A 140 24.44 -7.48 -9.84
CA ALA A 140 25.80 -7.13 -9.50
C ALA A 140 25.89 -5.70 -8.93
N LEU A 141 26.57 -5.54 -7.82
CA LEU A 141 26.87 -4.26 -7.17
C LEU A 141 28.37 -4.03 -7.20
N ASP A 142 28.78 -2.80 -7.50
CA ASP A 142 30.18 -2.35 -7.36
C ASP A 142 30.31 -1.65 -6.01
N VAL A 143 30.72 -2.42 -4.97
CA VAL A 143 30.83 -1.96 -3.59
C VAL A 143 32.19 -1.28 -3.40
N LEU A 144 32.17 0.02 -3.12
CA LEU A 144 33.35 0.83 -2.85
C LEU A 144 33.77 0.77 -1.38
N PHE A 145 32.77 0.74 -0.48
CA PHE A 145 32.98 0.68 0.96
C PHE A 145 31.73 0.10 1.65
N GLU A 146 31.92 -0.65 2.68
CA GLU A 146 30.83 -1.13 3.56
C GLU A 146 31.34 -1.29 4.99
N ASP A 147 30.55 -0.79 5.96
CA ASP A 147 30.74 -1.01 7.39
C ASP A 147 29.40 -1.35 8.08
N GLU A 148 29.32 -1.20 9.39
CA GLU A 148 28.10 -1.46 10.18
C GLU A 148 27.03 -0.35 10.02
N HIS A 149 27.40 0.82 9.49
CA HIS A 149 26.56 2.00 9.42
C HIS A 149 26.06 2.32 8.02
N LEU A 150 26.91 2.13 7.01
CA LEU A 150 26.58 2.52 5.63
C LEU A 150 27.23 1.58 4.62
N ILE A 151 26.69 1.64 3.40
CA ILE A 151 27.31 1.05 2.21
C ILE A 151 27.42 2.08 1.11
N VAL A 152 28.57 2.15 0.47
CA VAL A 152 28.87 3.06 -0.64
C VAL A 152 29.07 2.24 -1.91
N LEU A 153 28.35 2.60 -2.95
CA LEU A 153 28.38 1.90 -4.23
C LEU A 153 28.79 2.84 -5.34
N ASN A 154 29.47 2.30 -6.35
CA ASN A 154 29.58 2.92 -7.67
C ASN A 154 28.39 2.47 -8.49
N LYS A 155 27.37 3.32 -8.58
CA LYS A 155 26.15 2.99 -9.30
C LYS A 155 26.41 2.90 -10.80
N GLN A 156 26.06 1.78 -11.40
CA GLN A 156 26.04 1.63 -12.86
C GLN A 156 24.87 2.39 -13.51
N ALA A 157 24.96 2.65 -14.80
CA ALA A 157 23.85 3.17 -15.60
C ALA A 157 22.71 2.15 -15.71
N ASP A 158 21.55 2.60 -16.14
CA ASP A 158 20.36 1.82 -16.50
C ASP A 158 19.65 1.09 -15.35
N ILE A 159 20.02 1.37 -14.11
CA ILE A 159 19.33 0.87 -12.91
C ILE A 159 18.74 2.04 -12.08
N ILE A 160 17.50 1.88 -11.63
CA ILE A 160 16.90 2.85 -10.69
C ILE A 160 17.26 2.49 -9.25
N VAL A 161 17.30 3.50 -8.39
CA VAL A 161 17.71 3.33 -6.98
C VAL A 161 16.67 2.54 -6.20
N HIS A 162 15.40 2.88 -6.32
CA HIS A 162 14.30 2.26 -5.58
C HIS A 162 13.07 2.09 -6.48
N PRO A 163 12.14 1.19 -6.12
CA PRO A 163 10.94 0.95 -6.90
C PRO A 163 10.17 2.23 -7.24
N ALA A 164 9.68 2.30 -8.47
CA ALA A 164 8.85 3.37 -9.00
C ALA A 164 7.52 2.81 -9.51
N ARG A 165 6.57 3.69 -9.93
CA ARG A 165 5.24 3.25 -10.36
C ARG A 165 5.25 2.20 -11.47
N ALA A 166 6.16 2.34 -12.43
CA ALA A 166 6.27 1.45 -13.59
C ALA A 166 7.23 0.26 -13.37
N GLU A 167 8.08 0.31 -12.34
CA GLU A 167 9.11 -0.70 -12.08
C GLU A 167 9.12 -1.04 -10.60
N LYS A 168 8.67 -2.23 -10.27
CA LYS A 168 8.58 -2.75 -8.90
C LYS A 168 9.81 -3.58 -8.50
N SER A 169 10.64 -3.96 -9.46
CA SER A 169 11.80 -4.84 -9.30
C SER A 169 12.97 -4.38 -10.17
N GLY A 170 14.11 -5.05 -10.08
CA GLY A 170 15.30 -4.67 -10.86
C GLY A 170 15.97 -3.38 -10.37
N THR A 171 15.83 -3.03 -9.10
CA THR A 171 16.35 -1.79 -8.53
C THR A 171 17.59 -2.03 -7.66
N MET A 172 18.33 -0.99 -7.32
CA MET A 172 19.46 -1.11 -6.40
C MET A 172 19.02 -1.62 -5.02
N ILE A 173 17.83 -1.23 -4.54
CA ILE A 173 17.28 -1.75 -3.28
C ILE A 173 17.06 -3.27 -3.34
N ASN A 174 16.60 -3.82 -4.47
CA ASN A 174 16.48 -5.27 -4.64
C ASN A 174 17.86 -5.96 -4.63
N ALA A 175 18.85 -5.33 -5.27
CA ALA A 175 20.22 -5.83 -5.27
C ALA A 175 20.84 -5.81 -3.87
N LEU A 176 20.64 -4.72 -3.11
CA LEU A 176 21.11 -4.58 -1.73
C LEU A 176 20.44 -5.59 -0.78
N ALA A 177 19.14 -5.82 -0.93
CA ALA A 177 18.45 -6.84 -0.14
C ALA A 177 19.04 -8.24 -0.40
N TRP A 178 19.43 -8.54 -1.63
CA TRP A 178 20.11 -9.80 -1.95
C TRP A 178 21.52 -9.85 -1.37
N HIS A 179 22.30 -8.77 -1.52
CA HIS A 179 23.67 -8.64 -1.00
C HIS A 179 23.73 -8.87 0.52
N PHE A 180 22.86 -8.20 1.28
CA PHE A 180 22.80 -8.39 2.73
C PHE A 180 22.35 -9.78 3.14
N LYS A 181 21.41 -10.37 2.41
CA LYS A 181 20.91 -11.71 2.71
C LYS A 181 21.93 -12.81 2.44
N HIS A 182 22.82 -12.64 1.44
CA HIS A 182 23.65 -13.73 0.92
C HIS A 182 25.17 -13.48 1.01
N GLU A 183 25.64 -12.25 1.13
CA GLU A 183 27.06 -11.90 1.05
C GLU A 183 27.59 -11.27 2.32
N SER A 184 27.08 -10.12 2.75
CA SER A 184 27.66 -9.35 3.84
C SER A 184 26.92 -9.47 5.18
N GLY A 185 25.66 -9.91 5.17
CA GLY A 185 24.78 -9.82 6.34
C GLY A 185 24.31 -8.40 6.63
N GLY A 186 23.44 -8.24 7.63
CA GLY A 186 22.87 -6.94 7.96
C GLY A 186 21.60 -6.64 7.16
N GLU A 187 21.20 -5.37 7.16
CA GLU A 187 20.00 -4.88 6.48
C GLU A 187 20.10 -3.38 6.19
N LEU A 188 19.19 -2.86 5.40
CA LEU A 188 19.04 -1.42 5.22
C LEU A 188 18.29 -0.80 6.40
N SER A 189 18.59 0.47 6.70
CA SER A 189 17.81 1.26 7.66
C SER A 189 16.32 1.14 7.39
N PRO A 190 15.48 0.90 8.42
CA PRO A 190 14.03 0.82 8.25
C PRO A 190 13.39 2.14 7.84
N VAL A 191 14.12 3.26 7.95
CA VAL A 191 13.64 4.57 7.52
C VAL A 191 13.30 4.56 6.02
N GLY A 192 12.08 4.93 5.69
CA GLY A 192 11.56 4.90 4.31
C GLY A 192 11.00 3.55 3.86
N LYS A 193 10.96 2.53 4.72
CA LYS A 193 10.41 1.20 4.40
C LYS A 193 8.96 1.29 3.87
N ASP A 194 8.13 2.12 4.49
CA ASP A 194 6.72 2.33 4.08
C ASP A 194 6.56 2.88 2.65
N LEU A 195 7.64 3.44 2.10
CA LEU A 195 7.69 3.96 0.73
C LEU A 195 8.50 3.06 -0.21
N ALA A 196 8.83 1.84 0.21
CA ALA A 196 9.76 0.92 -0.48
C ALA A 196 11.14 1.57 -0.77
N ARG A 197 11.63 2.40 0.16
CA ARG A 197 12.91 3.14 0.07
C ARG A 197 13.78 2.97 1.32
N PRO A 198 13.91 1.75 1.88
CA PRO A 198 14.68 1.56 3.11
C PRO A 198 16.13 2.03 2.88
N GLY A 199 16.67 2.78 3.84
CA GLY A 199 18.07 3.24 3.84
C GLY A 199 18.46 4.23 2.74
N VAL A 200 17.52 4.72 1.92
CA VAL A 200 17.81 5.67 0.82
C VAL A 200 17.94 7.07 1.35
N VAL A 201 19.16 7.59 1.46
CA VAL A 201 19.47 8.94 1.93
C VAL A 201 19.52 9.97 0.78
N HIS A 202 19.87 9.52 -0.42
CA HIS A 202 19.81 10.30 -1.67
C HIS A 202 19.61 9.39 -2.88
N ARG A 203 19.51 9.97 -4.06
CA ARG A 203 19.34 9.19 -5.31
C ARG A 203 20.15 9.79 -6.46
N LEU A 204 20.47 8.92 -7.41
CA LEU A 204 20.93 9.26 -8.75
C LEU A 204 19.87 8.80 -9.76
N ASP A 205 19.77 9.46 -10.89
CA ASP A 205 18.84 9.07 -11.94
C ASP A 205 19.26 7.76 -12.62
N ARG A 206 18.35 7.14 -13.35
CA ARG A 206 18.55 5.83 -13.99
C ARG A 206 19.87 5.76 -14.78
N HIS A 207 20.08 6.69 -15.67
CA HIS A 207 21.22 6.69 -16.61
C HIS A 207 22.46 7.38 -16.03
N THR A 208 22.40 7.89 -14.80
CA THR A 208 23.51 8.52 -14.10
C THR A 208 24.33 7.47 -13.38
N THR A 209 25.64 7.48 -13.58
CA THR A 209 26.63 6.68 -12.85
C THR A 209 27.26 7.50 -11.74
N GLY A 210 27.86 6.85 -10.76
CA GLY A 210 28.64 7.51 -9.73
C GLY A 210 28.40 6.98 -8.32
N CYS A 211 29.02 7.63 -7.36
CA CYS A 211 29.00 7.26 -5.98
C CYS A 211 27.60 7.49 -5.37
N ILE A 212 27.05 6.46 -4.73
CA ILE A 212 25.79 6.52 -4.00
C ILE A 212 25.93 5.84 -2.64
N ILE A 213 25.28 6.39 -1.62
CA ILE A 213 25.35 5.94 -0.24
C ILE A 213 23.99 5.45 0.21
N PHE A 214 23.97 4.35 0.95
CA PHE A 214 22.78 3.85 1.65
C PHE A 214 23.09 3.65 3.13
N ALA A 215 22.15 4.00 3.99
CA ALA A 215 22.25 3.81 5.42
C ALA A 215 21.81 2.39 5.81
N LYS A 216 22.58 1.74 6.68
CA LYS A 216 22.29 0.40 7.25
C LYS A 216 21.55 0.47 8.57
N ASN A 217 21.53 1.62 9.24
CA ASN A 217 20.79 1.85 10.49
C ASN A 217 20.18 3.26 10.54
N GLU A 218 19.30 3.49 11.51
CA GLU A 218 18.60 4.77 11.65
C GLU A 218 19.56 5.93 12.00
N GLU A 219 20.57 5.69 12.81
CA GLU A 219 21.54 6.72 13.20
C GLU A 219 22.29 7.26 11.98
N ALA A 220 22.77 6.39 11.12
CA ALA A 220 23.45 6.77 9.89
C ALA A 220 22.50 7.43 8.88
N HIS A 221 21.21 7.08 8.91
CA HIS A 221 20.22 7.69 8.01
C HIS A 221 20.01 9.20 8.29
N TRP A 222 20.10 9.61 9.56
CA TRP A 222 19.81 10.98 10.00
C TRP A 222 21.05 11.87 10.18
N LYS A 223 22.25 11.33 10.02
CA LYS A 223 23.52 12.07 10.06
C LYS A 223 23.98 12.50 8.68
#